data_5f7af719ec67730093060e269d0138d2
#
_entry.id   5f7af719ec67730093060e269d0138d2
#
_cell.length_a   1.000
_cell.length_b   1.000
_cell.length_c   1.000
_cell.angle_alpha   90.00
_cell.angle_beta   90.00
_cell.angle_gamma   90.00
#
_symmetry.space_group_name_H-M   'P 1'
#
loop_
_entity.id
_entity.type
_entity.pdbx_description
1 polymer ?
#
loop_
_entity_poly.entity_id
_entity_poly.type
_entity_poly.pdbx_seq_one_letter_code
_entity_poly.pdbx_strand_id
1 'polypeptide(L)'
;MTESIKGARLEELIAEQPWAGLIEEARRAMQHAYVPYSRFKVGAAALVDDGRVVSGCNVENGSYGLTLCAECGLVSALHASGGGRLTHFVCVDGQGSVLMPCGRCRQLLHEHGGDQLQLLTVSGLRTMDQVLPDAFVL
;
A
#
# COMPACT_ATOMS: atom_id res chain seq x y z
N MET A 1 -7.41 24.25 11.23
CA MET A 1 -5.95 24.35 11.13
C MET A 1 -5.25 23.00 11.00
N THR A 2 -5.59 22.03 11.83
CA THR A 2 -4.98 20.69 11.78
C THR A 2 -5.26 19.97 10.45
N GLU A 3 -6.47 20.04 9.93
CA GLU A 3 -6.83 19.42 8.65
C GLU A 3 -6.06 20.05 7.49
N SER A 4 -5.99 21.39 7.45
CA SER A 4 -5.28 22.14 6.42
C SER A 4 -3.78 21.82 6.42
N ILE A 5 -3.18 21.71 7.60
CA ILE A 5 -1.75 21.37 7.75
C ILE A 5 -1.50 19.93 7.29
N LYS A 6 -2.39 18.99 7.64
CA LYS A 6 -2.29 17.60 7.20
C LYS A 6 -2.40 17.48 5.69
N GLY A 7 -3.35 18.19 5.07
CA GLY A 7 -3.51 18.21 3.63
C GLY A 7 -2.29 18.76 2.92
N ALA A 8 -1.78 19.90 3.35
CA ALA A 8 -0.58 20.51 2.80
C ALA A 8 0.63 19.57 2.91
N ARG A 9 0.78 18.90 4.07
CA ARG A 9 1.87 17.95 4.26
C ARG A 9 1.76 16.74 3.34
N LEU A 10 0.56 16.21 3.11
CA LEU A 10 0.36 15.11 2.19
C LEU A 10 0.70 15.53 0.76
N GLU A 11 0.25 16.70 0.33
CA GLU A 11 0.59 17.24 -0.99
C GLU A 11 2.09 17.40 -1.18
N GLU A 12 2.80 17.88 -0.17
CA GLU A 12 4.25 17.98 -0.21
C GLU A 12 4.90 16.61 -0.32
N LEU A 13 4.46 15.63 0.48
CA LEU A 13 5.01 14.29 0.49
C LEU A 13 4.81 13.55 -0.83
N ILE A 14 3.66 13.69 -1.48
CA ILE A 14 3.39 13.03 -2.76
C ILE A 14 4.26 13.57 -3.90
N ALA A 15 4.86 14.74 -3.73
CA ALA A 15 5.77 15.32 -4.71
C ALA A 15 7.22 14.88 -4.48
N GLU A 16 7.54 14.25 -3.35
CA GLU A 16 8.90 13.85 -2.97
C GLU A 16 9.16 12.38 -3.27
N GLN A 17 10.41 12.04 -3.57
CA GLN A 17 10.81 10.64 -3.70
C GLN A 17 11.09 10.06 -2.31
N PRO A 18 10.82 8.77 -2.09
CA PRO A 18 10.37 7.80 -3.12
C PRO A 18 8.84 7.81 -3.36
N TRP A 19 8.09 8.67 -2.69
CA TRP A 19 6.62 8.64 -2.71
C TRP A 19 6.04 8.96 -4.10
N ALA A 20 6.60 9.95 -4.80
CA ALA A 20 6.12 10.30 -6.13
C ALA A 20 6.16 9.10 -7.09
N GLY A 21 7.27 8.38 -7.11
CA GLY A 21 7.42 7.19 -7.96
C GLY A 21 6.55 6.03 -7.51
N LEU A 22 6.40 5.82 -6.21
CA LEU A 22 5.54 4.76 -5.67
C LEU A 22 4.06 5.01 -5.97
N ILE A 23 3.61 6.26 -5.85
CA ILE A 23 2.23 6.63 -6.19
C ILE A 23 1.95 6.39 -7.66
N GLU A 24 2.88 6.78 -8.53
CA GLU A 24 2.76 6.55 -9.98
C GLU A 24 2.62 5.05 -10.27
N GLU A 25 3.45 4.22 -9.66
CA GLU A 25 3.39 2.77 -9.82
C GLU A 25 2.09 2.18 -9.26
N ALA A 26 1.65 2.66 -8.10
CA ALA A 26 0.38 2.22 -7.50
C ALA A 26 -0.80 2.57 -8.42
N ARG A 27 -0.80 3.76 -9.01
CA ARG A 27 -1.84 4.19 -9.97
C ARG A 27 -1.83 3.34 -11.23
N ARG A 28 -0.65 2.99 -11.72
CA ARG A 28 -0.51 2.12 -12.88
C ARG A 28 -1.08 0.73 -12.57
N ALA A 29 -0.71 0.14 -11.44
CA ALA A 29 -1.22 -1.16 -11.03
C ALA A 29 -2.74 -1.15 -10.82
N MET A 30 -3.27 -0.09 -10.22
CA MET A 30 -4.70 0.08 -9.96
C MET A 30 -5.54 -0.05 -11.24
N GLN A 31 -5.04 0.42 -12.37
CA GLN A 31 -5.78 0.35 -13.63
C GLN A 31 -6.03 -1.09 -14.09
N HIS A 32 -5.25 -2.05 -13.63
CA HIS A 32 -5.39 -3.47 -13.95
C HIS A 32 -6.28 -4.23 -12.96
N ALA A 33 -6.80 -3.57 -11.93
CA ALA A 33 -7.64 -4.21 -10.94
C ALA A 33 -8.86 -4.90 -11.57
N TYR A 34 -9.15 -6.11 -11.10
CA TYR A 34 -10.31 -6.88 -11.54
C TYR A 34 -11.39 -6.77 -10.46
N VAL A 35 -12.37 -5.88 -10.67
CA VAL A 35 -13.37 -5.52 -9.65
C VAL A 35 -14.79 -5.51 -10.21
N PRO A 36 -15.26 -6.62 -10.84
CA PRO A 36 -16.58 -6.63 -11.47
C PRO A 36 -17.75 -6.51 -10.49
N TYR A 37 -17.52 -6.81 -9.21
CA TYR A 37 -18.55 -6.82 -8.19
C TYR A 37 -18.64 -5.49 -7.45
N SER A 38 -17.54 -5.02 -6.87
CA SER A 38 -17.51 -3.78 -6.09
C SER A 38 -17.31 -2.53 -6.94
N ARG A 39 -16.62 -2.67 -8.06
CA ARG A 39 -16.12 -1.58 -8.89
C ARG A 39 -15.14 -0.67 -8.14
N PHE A 40 -14.60 -1.14 -7.02
CA PHE A 40 -13.66 -0.39 -6.19
C PHE A 40 -12.23 -0.86 -6.48
N LYS A 41 -11.56 -0.13 -7.36
CA LYS A 41 -10.17 -0.44 -7.76
C LYS A 41 -9.19 0.04 -6.70
N VAL A 42 -8.18 -0.79 -6.42
CA VAL A 42 -7.06 -0.45 -5.53
C VAL A 42 -5.76 -0.86 -6.21
N GLY A 43 -4.77 0.00 -6.12
CA GLY A 43 -3.40 -0.31 -6.49
C GLY A 43 -2.48 -0.04 -5.33
N ALA A 44 -1.41 -0.81 -5.22
CA ALA A 44 -0.42 -0.68 -4.16
C ALA A 44 0.98 -0.75 -4.74
N ALA A 45 1.92 -0.03 -4.12
CA ALA A 45 3.32 -0.09 -4.48
C ALA A 45 4.18 0.04 -3.23
N ALA A 46 5.34 -0.60 -3.26
CA ALA A 46 6.28 -0.58 -2.15
C ALA A 46 7.71 -0.59 -2.65
N LEU A 47 8.58 0.03 -1.85
CA LEU A 47 10.01 -0.02 -2.05
C LEU A 47 10.61 -1.15 -1.22
N VAL A 48 11.44 -1.96 -1.84
CA VAL A 48 12.17 -3.04 -1.19
C VAL A 48 13.53 -2.50 -0.73
N ASP A 49 14.13 -3.11 0.28
CA ASP A 49 15.38 -2.66 0.87
C ASP A 49 16.60 -2.71 -0.08
N ASP A 50 16.48 -3.40 -1.22
CA ASP A 50 17.51 -3.41 -2.26
C ASP A 50 17.23 -2.42 -3.41
N GLY A 51 16.19 -1.60 -3.30
CA GLY A 51 15.82 -0.59 -4.29
C GLY A 51 14.78 -1.01 -5.31
N ARG A 52 14.39 -2.30 -5.34
CA ARG A 52 13.29 -2.73 -6.23
C ARG A 52 11.99 -2.10 -5.80
N VAL A 53 11.10 -1.88 -6.79
CA VAL A 53 9.71 -1.51 -6.55
C VAL A 53 8.83 -2.71 -6.90
N VAL A 54 7.94 -3.07 -5.99
CA VAL A 54 6.93 -4.11 -6.21
C VAL A 54 5.54 -3.50 -6.12
N SER A 55 4.59 -4.07 -6.85
CA SER A 55 3.25 -3.51 -6.92
C SER A 55 2.21 -4.62 -7.05
N GLY A 56 0.95 -4.24 -6.87
CA GLY A 56 -0.18 -5.14 -7.03
C GLY A 56 -1.49 -4.38 -7.16
N CYS A 57 -2.52 -5.08 -7.59
CA CYS A 57 -3.89 -4.56 -7.67
C CYS A 57 -4.83 -5.59 -7.06
N ASN A 58 -6.06 -5.15 -6.69
CA ASN A 58 -7.03 -6.07 -6.14
C ASN A 58 -7.69 -6.89 -7.25
N VAL A 59 -7.98 -8.15 -6.91
CA VAL A 59 -8.59 -9.13 -7.83
C VAL A 59 -9.72 -9.81 -7.09
N GLU A 60 -10.94 -9.51 -7.50
CA GLU A 60 -12.14 -10.06 -6.90
C GLU A 60 -12.47 -11.45 -7.43
N ASN A 61 -13.35 -12.12 -6.75
CA ASN A 61 -13.87 -13.42 -7.14
C ASN A 61 -15.35 -13.50 -6.79
N GLY A 62 -16.12 -14.22 -7.57
CA GLY A 62 -17.53 -14.48 -7.27
C GLY A 62 -17.73 -15.19 -5.94
N SER A 63 -16.73 -15.93 -5.49
CA SER A 63 -16.63 -16.40 -4.11
C SER A 63 -15.89 -15.34 -3.32
N TYR A 64 -16.59 -14.51 -2.59
CA TYR A 64 -16.04 -13.30 -1.96
C TYR A 64 -14.85 -13.58 -1.04
N GLY A 65 -14.84 -14.75 -0.39
CA GLY A 65 -13.71 -15.13 0.46
C GLY A 65 -12.39 -15.36 -0.27
N LEU A 66 -12.43 -15.48 -1.61
CA LEU A 66 -11.23 -15.67 -2.44
C LEU A 66 -10.69 -14.35 -2.98
N THR A 67 -11.31 -13.22 -2.68
CA THR A 67 -10.86 -11.91 -3.12
C THR A 67 -9.46 -11.61 -2.59
N LEU A 68 -8.59 -11.14 -3.48
CA LEU A 68 -7.22 -10.76 -3.14
C LEU A 68 -7.12 -9.24 -3.10
N CYS A 69 -6.72 -8.69 -1.96
CA CYS A 69 -6.38 -7.27 -1.85
C CYS A 69 -5.13 -6.97 -2.68
N ALA A 70 -4.94 -5.71 -3.04
CA ALA A 70 -3.77 -5.27 -3.81
C ALA A 70 -2.45 -5.67 -3.12
N GLU A 71 -2.42 -5.63 -1.81
CA GLU A 71 -1.25 -5.97 -1.00
C GLU A 71 -0.88 -7.45 -1.10
N CYS A 72 -1.85 -8.33 -1.34
CA CYS A 72 -1.58 -9.77 -1.57
C CYS A 72 -0.75 -9.97 -2.83
N GLY A 73 -1.13 -9.32 -3.92
CA GLY A 73 -0.37 -9.35 -5.18
C GLY A 73 1.02 -8.73 -5.02
N LEU A 74 1.11 -7.63 -4.29
CA LEU A 74 2.37 -6.96 -4.01
C LEU A 74 3.33 -7.88 -3.25
N VAL A 75 2.87 -8.54 -2.20
CA VAL A 75 3.68 -9.45 -1.39
C VAL A 75 4.09 -10.68 -2.22
N SER A 76 3.19 -11.19 -3.06
CA SER A 76 3.53 -12.27 -3.99
C SER A 76 4.65 -11.83 -4.95
N ALA A 77 4.55 -10.62 -5.50
CA ALA A 77 5.57 -10.05 -6.38
C ALA A 77 6.90 -9.86 -5.64
N LEU A 78 6.88 -9.48 -4.37
CA LEU A 78 8.08 -9.37 -3.55
C LEU A 78 8.86 -10.68 -3.53
N HIS A 79 8.19 -11.78 -3.22
CA HIS A 79 8.84 -13.09 -3.15
C HIS A 79 9.22 -13.62 -4.52
N ALA A 80 8.36 -13.45 -5.53
CA ALA A 80 8.63 -13.91 -6.90
C ALA A 80 9.85 -13.21 -7.51
N SER A 81 10.16 -11.99 -7.07
CA SER A 81 11.30 -11.21 -7.59
C SER A 81 12.55 -11.29 -6.70
N GLY A 82 12.55 -12.11 -5.65
CA GLY A 82 13.75 -12.36 -4.86
C GLY A 82 13.63 -12.13 -3.36
N GLY A 83 12.47 -11.71 -2.87
CA GLY A 83 12.26 -11.47 -1.43
C GLY A 83 12.81 -10.14 -0.98
N GLY A 84 13.18 -10.05 0.30
CA GLY A 84 13.67 -8.82 0.91
C GLY A 84 12.65 -8.20 1.86
N ARG A 85 12.95 -7.01 2.37
CA ARG A 85 12.11 -6.30 3.34
C ARG A 85 11.52 -5.05 2.69
N LEU A 86 10.25 -4.79 2.97
CA LEU A 86 9.58 -3.57 2.52
C LEU A 86 9.98 -2.41 3.43
N THR A 87 10.30 -1.27 2.84
CA THR A 87 10.72 -0.06 3.58
C THR A 87 9.70 1.07 3.48
N HIS A 88 8.99 1.18 2.35
CA HIS A 88 8.01 2.23 2.07
C HIS A 88 6.82 1.62 1.35
N PHE A 89 5.62 2.03 1.72
CA PHE A 89 4.38 1.49 1.15
C PHE A 89 3.34 2.60 0.95
N VAL A 90 2.62 2.52 -0.17
CA VAL A 90 1.45 3.36 -0.43
C VAL A 90 0.43 2.56 -1.23
N CYS A 91 -0.86 2.82 -1.00
CA CYS A 91 -1.92 2.33 -1.88
C CYS A 91 -2.86 3.46 -2.26
N VAL A 92 -3.53 3.30 -3.40
CA VAL A 92 -4.43 4.30 -3.97
C VAL A 92 -5.74 3.66 -4.40
N ASP A 93 -6.81 4.47 -4.41
CA ASP A 93 -8.13 4.07 -4.88
C ASP A 93 -8.25 4.26 -6.40
N GLY A 94 -9.44 4.02 -6.94
CA GLY A 94 -9.72 4.11 -8.38
C GLY A 94 -9.57 5.51 -8.97
N GLN A 95 -9.50 6.54 -8.14
CA GLN A 95 -9.24 7.92 -8.56
C GLN A 95 -7.77 8.30 -8.40
N GLY A 96 -6.94 7.36 -7.95
CA GLY A 96 -5.52 7.60 -7.72
C GLY A 96 -5.22 8.34 -6.43
N SER A 97 -6.19 8.47 -5.53
CA SER A 97 -6.00 9.12 -4.23
C SER A 97 -5.48 8.14 -3.19
N VAL A 98 -4.64 8.63 -2.29
CA VAL A 98 -4.06 7.81 -1.22
C VAL A 98 -5.18 7.19 -0.37
N LEU A 99 -5.06 5.89 -0.12
CA LEU A 99 -6.02 5.07 0.61
C LEU A 99 -5.30 4.35 1.75
N MET A 100 -6.03 4.06 2.82
CA MET A 100 -5.48 3.23 3.90
C MET A 100 -5.63 1.74 3.57
N PRO A 101 -4.59 0.91 3.83
CA PRO A 101 -4.75 -0.53 3.74
C PRO A 101 -5.71 -1.03 4.83
N CYS A 102 -6.51 -2.05 4.52
CA CYS A 102 -7.41 -2.65 5.51
C CYS A 102 -6.61 -3.33 6.63
N GLY A 103 -7.29 -3.67 7.74
CA GLY A 103 -6.62 -4.28 8.90
C GLY A 103 -5.91 -5.60 8.58
N ARG A 104 -6.52 -6.44 7.75
CA ARG A 104 -5.90 -7.69 7.29
C ARG A 104 -4.57 -7.42 6.56
N CYS A 105 -4.57 -6.42 5.67
CA CYS A 105 -3.38 -6.08 4.89
C CYS A 105 -2.31 -5.41 5.74
N ARG A 106 -2.69 -4.70 6.79
CA ARG A 106 -1.70 -4.16 7.74
C ARG A 106 -0.92 -5.28 8.42
N GLN A 107 -1.60 -6.34 8.83
CA GLN A 107 -0.94 -7.51 9.39
C GLN A 107 -0.04 -8.20 8.37
N LEU A 108 -0.51 -8.35 7.14
CA LEU A 108 0.30 -8.91 6.04
C LEU A 108 1.56 -8.08 5.80
N LEU A 109 1.42 -6.77 5.71
CA LEU A 109 2.55 -5.86 5.50
C LEU A 109 3.51 -5.83 6.69
N HIS A 110 2.98 -5.95 7.91
CA HIS A 110 3.81 -6.03 9.12
C HIS A 110 4.79 -7.20 9.06
N GLU A 111 4.36 -8.35 8.58
CA GLU A 111 5.23 -9.52 8.41
C GLU A 111 6.43 -9.19 7.54
N HIS A 112 6.24 -8.38 6.50
CA HIS A 112 7.24 -8.14 5.47
C HIS A 112 8.02 -6.83 5.59
N GLY A 113 7.61 -5.95 6.50
CA GLY A 113 8.30 -4.67 6.71
C GLY A 113 8.61 -4.37 8.18
N GLY A 114 7.88 -4.99 9.11
CA GLY A 114 8.04 -4.76 10.54
C GLY A 114 7.46 -3.44 11.01
N ASP A 115 7.68 -3.11 12.27
CA ASP A 115 7.14 -1.92 12.93
C ASP A 115 7.58 -0.61 12.26
N GLN A 116 8.73 -0.60 11.62
CA GLN A 116 9.34 0.60 11.05
C GLN A 116 9.00 0.82 9.57
N LEU A 117 8.21 -0.07 8.97
CA LEU A 117 7.73 0.16 7.60
C LEU A 117 7.02 1.51 7.54
N GLN A 118 7.45 2.37 6.61
CA GLN A 118 6.85 3.68 6.42
C GLN A 118 5.67 3.58 5.47
N LEU A 119 4.54 4.16 5.84
CA LEU A 119 3.35 4.23 5.01
C LEU A 119 2.98 5.68 4.74
N LEU A 120 2.71 5.99 3.48
CA LEU A 120 2.06 7.25 3.15
C LEU A 120 0.56 7.07 3.34
N THR A 121 -0.01 7.85 4.25
CA THR A 121 -1.42 7.72 4.64
C THR A 121 -2.19 9.00 4.37
N VAL A 122 -3.50 8.94 4.52
CA VAL A 122 -4.38 10.12 4.40
C VAL A 122 -4.05 11.21 5.43
N SER A 123 -3.38 10.86 6.51
CA SER A 123 -2.94 11.80 7.55
C SER A 123 -1.45 12.10 7.51
N GLY A 124 -0.76 11.75 6.41
CA GLY A 124 0.66 11.97 6.23
C GLY A 124 1.48 10.71 6.43
N LEU A 125 2.76 10.89 6.71
CA LEU A 125 3.70 9.78 6.86
C LEU A 125 3.52 9.12 8.23
N ARG A 126 3.40 7.79 8.24
CA ARG A 126 3.28 6.99 9.47
C ARG A 126 4.13 5.73 9.38
N THR A 127 4.46 5.17 10.53
CA THR A 127 5.10 3.86 10.61
C THR A 127 4.06 2.78 10.88
N MET A 128 4.41 1.53 10.60
CA MET A 128 3.49 0.39 10.78
C MET A 128 3.00 0.27 12.23
N ASP A 129 3.86 0.52 13.22
CA ASP A 129 3.47 0.46 14.63
C ASP A 129 2.41 1.51 15.00
N GLN A 130 2.31 2.59 14.24
CA GLN A 130 1.28 3.61 14.43
C GLN A 130 -0.07 3.21 13.82
N VAL A 131 -0.08 2.45 12.74
CA VAL A 131 -1.32 2.02 12.05
C VAL A 131 -1.76 0.61 12.45
N LEU A 132 -0.89 -0.14 13.11
CA LEU A 132 -1.18 -1.46 13.67
C LEU A 132 -0.42 -1.63 14.98
N PRO A 133 -0.85 -0.91 16.06
CA PRO A 133 -0.20 -1.07 17.37
C PRO A 133 -0.43 -2.48 17.90
N ASP A 134 0.57 -3.01 18.60
CA ASP A 134 0.51 -4.34 19.20
C ASP A 134 0.17 -5.44 18.17
N ALA A 135 0.84 -5.40 17.03
CA ALA A 135 0.62 -6.38 15.97
C ALA A 135 0.89 -7.81 16.45
N PHE A 136 0.18 -8.76 15.87
CA PHE A 136 0.45 -10.17 16.15
C PHE A 136 1.86 -10.55 15.68
N VAL A 137 2.61 -11.23 16.55
CA VAL A 137 3.94 -11.79 16.26
C VAL A 137 3.97 -13.21 16.80
N LEU A 138 4.39 -14.16 15.96
CA LEU A 138 4.50 -15.55 16.33
C LEU A 138 5.70 -15.80 17.26
#